data_ef900a3f384f17ba6d971fb7b5bb1cef
#
_entry.id   ef900a3f384f17ba6d971fb7b5bb1cef
#
_cell.length_a   1.000
_cell.length_b   1.000
_cell.length_c   1.000
_cell.angle_alpha   90.00
_cell.angle_beta   90.00
_cell.angle_gamma   90.00
#
_symmetry.space_group_name_H-M   'P 1'
#
loop_
_entity.id
_entity.type
_entity.pdbx_description
1 polymer ?
#
loop_
_entity_poly.entity_id
_entity_poly.type
_entity_poly.pdbx_seq_one_letter_code
_entity_poly.pdbx_strand_id
1 'polypeptide(L)' 'HQQISPVTSDRMLSFAVTLAKLRAEYIKAAFDFADAKHEEGTGIESEINELCLLRKKFEEVRCAFLAIQRGIELGYVMTE' A
#
# COMPACT_ATOMS: atom_id res chain seq x y z
N HIS A 1 -19.05 -23.04 0.88
CA HIS A 1 -18.19 -21.91 0.52
C HIS A 1 -18.41 -20.74 1.48
N GLN A 2 -17.43 -19.86 1.52
CA GLN A 2 -17.50 -18.70 2.39
C GLN A 2 -18.30 -17.59 1.73
N GLN A 3 -19.16 -16.99 2.52
CA GLN A 3 -19.82 -15.76 2.09
C GLN A 3 -18.96 -14.56 2.52
N ILE A 4 -18.73 -13.70 1.57
CA ILE A 4 -18.03 -12.45 1.84
C ILE A 4 -19.09 -11.40 2.11
N SER A 5 -18.92 -10.63 3.20
CA SER A 5 -19.82 -9.52 3.49
C SER A 5 -19.83 -8.54 2.32
N PRO A 6 -20.98 -7.94 1.99
CA PRO A 6 -21.01 -6.94 0.93
C PRO A 6 -20.03 -5.81 1.19
N VAL A 7 -19.43 -5.32 0.11
CA VAL A 7 -18.51 -4.20 0.20
C VAL A 7 -19.32 -2.90 0.22
N THR A 8 -19.20 -2.14 1.29
CA THR A 8 -19.85 -0.85 1.44
C THR A 8 -18.93 0.26 0.99
N SER A 9 -19.50 1.43 0.71
CA SER A 9 -18.72 2.63 0.41
C SER A 9 -17.74 2.96 1.54
N ASP A 10 -18.18 2.80 2.78
CA ASP A 10 -17.34 3.08 3.95
C ASP A 10 -16.14 2.14 4.01
N ARG A 11 -16.33 0.85 3.70
CA ARG A 11 -15.24 -0.10 3.67
C ARG A 11 -14.23 0.24 2.57
N MET A 12 -14.72 0.60 1.38
CA MET A 12 -13.85 1.00 0.28
C MET A 12 -13.11 2.29 0.60
N LEU A 13 -13.77 3.25 1.24
CA LEU A 13 -13.13 4.49 1.65
C LEU A 13 -12.01 4.23 2.66
N SER A 14 -12.28 3.40 3.68
CA SER A 14 -11.26 3.02 4.67
C SER A 14 -10.05 2.36 4.01
N PHE A 15 -10.30 1.49 3.05
CA PHE A 15 -9.23 0.82 2.31
C PHE A 15 -8.41 1.84 1.51
N ALA A 16 -9.08 2.74 0.80
CA ALA A 16 -8.42 3.77 0.01
C ALA A 16 -7.56 4.70 0.87
N VAL A 17 -8.05 5.07 2.06
CA VAL A 17 -7.31 5.90 3.00
C VAL A 17 -6.06 5.17 3.49
N THR A 18 -6.18 3.89 3.82
CA THR A 18 -5.03 3.07 4.24
C THR A 18 -4.00 3.00 3.12
N LEU A 19 -4.44 2.77 1.90
CA LEU A 19 -3.54 2.71 0.74
C LEU A 19 -2.81 4.05 0.54
N ALA A 20 -3.53 5.17 0.65
CA ALA A 20 -2.94 6.49 0.52
C ALA A 20 -1.90 6.77 1.60
N LYS A 21 -2.15 6.33 2.83
CA LYS A 21 -1.18 6.47 3.94
C LYS A 21 0.09 5.69 3.67
N LEU A 22 -0.04 4.44 3.20
CA LEU A 22 1.11 3.60 2.88
C LEU A 22 1.94 4.20 1.74
N ARG A 23 1.28 4.75 0.74
CA ARG A 23 1.97 5.43 -0.35
C ARG A 23 2.72 6.65 0.16
N ALA A 24 2.09 7.45 1.01
CA ALA A 24 2.71 8.66 1.56
C ALA A 24 3.94 8.31 2.41
N GLU A 25 3.87 7.24 3.21
CA GLU A 25 5.00 6.78 4.01
C GLU A 25 6.19 6.37 3.13
N TYR A 26 5.90 5.64 2.06
CA TYR A 26 6.93 5.22 1.12
C TYR A 26 7.58 6.42 0.43
N ILE A 27 6.77 7.35 -0.06
CA ILE A 27 7.27 8.56 -0.74
C ILE A 27 8.10 9.42 0.22
N LYS A 28 7.62 9.61 1.45
CA LYS A 28 8.35 10.37 2.45
C LYS A 28 9.70 9.74 2.74
N ALA A 29 9.74 8.44 2.94
CA ALA A 29 10.98 7.72 3.21
C ALA A 29 11.95 7.82 2.03
N ALA A 30 11.44 7.79 0.79
CA ALA A 30 12.27 7.93 -0.40
C ALA A 30 12.91 9.31 -0.48
N PHE A 31 12.16 10.37 -0.19
CA PHE A 31 12.72 11.73 -0.15
C PHE A 31 13.70 11.90 1.00
N ASP A 32 13.37 11.38 2.19
CA ASP A 32 14.29 11.43 3.33
C ASP A 32 15.59 10.73 3.01
N PHE A 33 15.55 9.61 2.32
CA PHE A 33 16.73 8.88 1.88
C PHE A 33 17.54 9.72 0.87
N ALA A 34 16.88 10.32 -0.12
CA ALA A 34 17.54 11.10 -1.16
C ALA A 34 18.18 12.37 -0.59
N ASP A 35 17.53 12.98 0.41
CA ASP A 35 17.99 14.22 1.01
C ASP A 35 19.09 14.00 2.06
N ALA A 36 19.22 12.79 2.59
CA ALA A 36 20.18 12.48 3.62
C ALA A 36 21.60 12.47 3.03
N LYS A 37 22.56 12.96 3.84
CA LYS A 37 23.99 12.85 3.49
C LYS A 37 24.49 11.50 3.98
N HIS A 38 24.75 10.60 3.05
CA HIS A 38 25.25 9.28 3.39
C HIS A 38 26.78 9.30 3.40
N GLU A 39 27.35 8.98 4.53
CA GLU A 39 28.78 8.74 4.62
C GLU A 39 29.09 7.35 4.07
N GLU A 40 30.21 7.22 3.41
CA GLU A 40 30.64 5.97 2.82
C GLU A 40 30.71 4.87 3.87
N GLY A 41 30.01 3.76 3.62
CA GLY A 41 30.02 2.58 4.47
C GLY A 41 29.05 2.62 5.64
N THR A 42 28.18 3.63 5.76
CA THR A 42 27.23 3.72 6.87
C THR A 42 25.79 3.88 6.40
N GLY A 43 24.88 3.13 7.02
CA GLY A 43 23.44 3.38 6.98
C GLY A 43 22.70 3.13 5.69
N ILE A 44 23.34 3.17 4.54
CA ILE A 44 22.66 3.12 3.23
C ILE A 44 21.91 1.81 3.03
N GLU A 45 22.54 0.71 3.32
CA GLU A 45 21.93 -0.60 3.10
C GLU A 45 20.69 -0.80 3.98
N SER A 46 20.76 -0.39 5.23
CA SER A 46 19.64 -0.45 6.15
C SER A 46 18.47 0.41 5.66
N GLU A 47 18.76 1.61 5.19
CA GLU A 47 17.74 2.52 4.66
C GLU A 47 17.11 2.00 3.38
N ILE A 48 17.90 1.37 2.50
CA ILE A 48 17.36 0.75 1.29
C ILE A 48 16.47 -0.43 1.65
N ASN A 49 16.85 -1.23 2.64
CA ASN A 49 16.03 -2.33 3.11
C ASN A 49 14.69 -1.83 3.67
N GLU A 50 14.71 -0.71 4.38
CA GLU A 50 13.48 -0.09 4.89
C GLU A 50 12.59 0.42 3.76
N LEU A 51 13.17 1.07 2.75
CA LEU A 51 12.43 1.48 1.55
C LEU A 51 11.79 0.28 0.87
N CYS A 52 12.51 -0.81 0.74
CA CYS A 52 12.00 -2.03 0.14
C CYS A 52 10.79 -2.57 0.91
N LEU A 53 10.88 -2.57 2.24
CA LEU A 53 9.79 -3.01 3.10
C LEU A 53 8.55 -2.12 2.93
N LEU A 54 8.73 -0.81 2.91
CA LEU A 54 7.63 0.13 2.73
C LEU A 54 7.00 -0.02 1.35
N ARG A 55 7.80 -0.23 0.32
CA ARG A 55 7.29 -0.49 -1.03
C ARG A 55 6.46 -1.77 -1.07
N LYS A 56 6.96 -2.84 -0.44
CA LYS A 56 6.24 -4.12 -0.39
C LYS A 56 4.89 -3.97 0.30
N LYS A 57 4.83 -3.23 1.39
CA LYS A 57 3.56 -2.97 2.08
C LYS A 57 2.58 -2.23 1.18
N PHE A 58 3.04 -1.16 0.54
CA PHE A 58 2.22 -0.37 -0.37
C PHE A 58 1.75 -1.22 -1.54
N GLU A 59 2.65 -1.92 -2.22
CA GLU A 59 2.32 -2.71 -3.41
C GLU A 59 1.35 -3.84 -3.07
N GLU A 60 1.53 -4.50 -1.92
CA GLU A 60 0.64 -5.58 -1.52
C GLU A 60 -0.78 -5.07 -1.31
N VAL A 61 -0.94 -3.97 -0.59
CA VAL A 61 -2.25 -3.39 -0.33
C VAL A 61 -2.86 -2.82 -1.62
N ARG A 62 -2.05 -2.23 -2.48
CA ARG A 62 -2.50 -1.75 -3.78
C ARG A 62 -3.04 -2.90 -4.65
N CYS A 63 -2.33 -4.01 -4.70
CA CYS A 63 -2.78 -5.19 -5.44
C CYS A 63 -4.11 -5.72 -4.90
N ALA A 64 -4.26 -5.75 -3.57
CA ALA A 64 -5.51 -6.18 -2.95
C ALA A 64 -6.65 -5.22 -3.29
N PHE A 65 -6.41 -3.92 -3.26
CA PHE A 65 -7.41 -2.92 -3.62
C PHE A 65 -7.88 -3.09 -5.07
N LEU A 66 -6.94 -3.25 -6.00
CA LEU A 66 -7.25 -3.47 -7.41
C LEU A 66 -8.01 -4.77 -7.62
N ALA A 67 -7.66 -5.83 -6.89
CA ALA A 67 -8.36 -7.10 -6.97
C ALA A 67 -9.82 -6.95 -6.52
N ILE A 68 -10.07 -6.18 -5.46
CA ILE A 68 -11.43 -5.92 -4.98
C ILE A 68 -12.22 -5.14 -6.04
N GLN A 69 -11.63 -4.08 -6.61
CA GLN A 69 -12.27 -3.32 -7.68
C GLN A 69 -12.60 -4.20 -8.88
N ARG A 70 -11.67 -5.05 -9.27
CA ARG A 70 -11.89 -5.97 -10.38
C ARG A 70 -12.98 -6.98 -10.07
N GLY A 71 -13.02 -7.48 -8.84
CA GLY A 71 -14.07 -8.40 -8.38
C GLY A 71 -15.46 -7.75 -8.44
N ILE A 72 -15.55 -6.46 -8.06
CA ILE A 72 -16.79 -5.70 -8.16
C ILE A 72 -17.21 -5.56 -9.63
N GLU A 73 -16.29 -5.15 -10.50
CA GLU A 73 -16.57 -4.99 -11.93
C GLU A 73 -17.07 -6.28 -12.59
N LEU A 74 -16.50 -7.41 -12.17
CA LEU A 74 -16.85 -8.72 -12.73
C LEU A 74 -18.06 -9.38 -12.03
N GLY A 75 -18.60 -8.75 -11.00
CA GLY A 75 -19.74 -9.30 -10.27
C GLY A 75 -19.39 -10.41 -9.29
N TYR A 76 -18.11 -10.62 -8.98
CA TYR A 76 -17.67 -11.61 -8.01
C TYR A 76 -17.78 -11.12 -6.58
N VAL A 77 -17.83 -9.80 -6.38
CA VAL A 77 -17.93 -9.19 -5.07
C VAL A 77 -19.18 -8.30 -5.07
N MET A 78 -20.02 -8.50 -4.05
CA MET A 78 -21.24 -7.73 -3.91
C MET A 78 -20.96 -6.36 -3.31
N THR A 79 -21.70 -5.35 -3.78
CA THR A 79 -21.67 -4.01 -3.24
C THR A 79 -23.02 -3.64 -2.68
N GLU A 80 -23.02 -2.71 -1.75
CA GLU A 80 -24.24 -2.07 -1.28
C GLU A 80 -24.37 -0.67 -1.89
#